data_4669e976326d21a09a685ba38da7a412
#
_entry.id   4669e976326d21a09a685ba38da7a412
#
_cell.length_a   1.000
_cell.length_b   1.000
_cell.length_c   1.000
_cell.angle_alpha   90.00
_cell.angle_beta   90.00
_cell.angle_gamma   90.00
#
_symmetry.space_group_name_H-M   'P 1'
#
loop_
_entity.id
_entity.type
_entity.pdbx_description
1 polymer ?
#
loop_
_entity_poly.entity_id
_entity_poly.type
_entity_poly.pdbx_seq_one_letter_code
_entity_poly.pdbx_strand_id
1 'polypeptide(L)'
;MSKKKLKLKRPIKIFLNFLLLLSLVTGTYLFINRKETSIKSPNKSTSTKRPRIVNASFIGDLLYEQPYYDWIGTSYNDKGYYDLVKPYFLNDDLTLANMEVPIGGKGLGVSGTGYSFNAPEEIGNQVIAMGVDAVNLANNHANDAGPQGRINTLNLSLIHI
;
A
#
# COMPACT_ATOMS: atom_id res chain seq x y z
N MET A 1 37.33 24.96 -28.91
CA MET A 1 38.31 24.84 -27.80
C MET A 1 38.59 23.37 -27.55
N SER A 2 39.80 22.90 -27.94
CA SER A 2 40.18 21.49 -27.75
C SER A 2 40.56 21.23 -26.29
N LYS A 3 39.87 20.30 -25.63
CA LYS A 3 40.22 19.88 -24.25
C LYS A 3 41.49 19.06 -24.30
N LYS A 4 42.64 19.61 -23.89
CA LYS A 4 43.89 18.86 -23.69
C LYS A 4 43.65 17.77 -22.64
N LYS A 5 43.67 16.49 -23.07
CA LYS A 5 43.68 15.34 -22.14
C LYS A 5 45.00 15.33 -21.37
N LEU A 6 44.89 15.49 -20.04
CA LEU A 6 46.05 15.40 -19.15
C LEU A 6 46.61 13.97 -19.18
N LYS A 7 47.79 13.79 -19.73
CA LYS A 7 48.51 12.49 -19.73
C LYS A 7 49.31 12.36 -18.44
N LEU A 8 48.78 11.64 -17.44
CA LEU A 8 49.55 11.33 -16.24
C LEU A 8 50.79 10.49 -16.56
N LYS A 9 51.93 10.82 -15.91
CA LYS A 9 53.16 10.06 -16.04
C LYS A 9 52.97 8.64 -15.47
N ARG A 10 53.66 7.66 -16.08
CA ARG A 10 53.55 6.24 -15.76
C ARG A 10 53.67 5.91 -14.25
N PRO A 11 54.62 6.48 -13.48
CA PRO A 11 54.76 6.21 -12.07
C PRO A 11 53.54 6.72 -11.25
N ILE A 12 52.94 7.84 -11.66
CA ILE A 12 51.75 8.40 -10.99
C ILE A 12 50.53 7.49 -11.20
N LYS A 13 50.41 6.90 -12.40
CA LYS A 13 49.30 5.93 -12.66
C LYS A 13 49.44 4.67 -11.82
N ILE A 14 50.68 4.16 -11.67
CA ILE A 14 50.99 2.98 -10.86
C ILE A 14 50.65 3.27 -9.40
N PHE A 15 51.03 4.43 -8.87
CA PHE A 15 50.75 4.85 -7.51
C PHE A 15 49.24 5.02 -7.24
N LEU A 16 48.50 5.63 -8.17
CA LEU A 16 47.05 5.78 -8.07
C LEU A 16 46.34 4.42 -8.10
N ASN A 17 46.75 3.49 -8.96
CA ASN A 17 46.19 2.15 -8.97
C ASN A 17 46.47 1.38 -7.68
N PHE A 18 47.67 1.54 -7.11
CA PHE A 18 48.03 0.94 -5.82
C PHE A 18 47.13 1.49 -4.68
N LEU A 19 46.89 2.80 -4.63
CA LEU A 19 45.99 3.42 -3.67
C LEU A 19 44.56 2.93 -3.84
N LEU A 20 44.07 2.74 -5.06
CA LEU A 20 42.75 2.21 -5.34
C LEU A 20 42.65 0.75 -4.87
N LEU A 21 43.64 -0.07 -5.11
CA LEU A 21 43.68 -1.46 -4.65
C LEU A 21 43.70 -1.53 -3.11
N LEU A 22 44.50 -0.68 -2.47
CA LEU A 22 44.56 -0.60 -1.01
C LEU A 22 43.22 -0.19 -0.40
N SER A 23 42.53 0.76 -1.01
CA SER A 23 41.18 1.19 -0.56
C SER A 23 40.15 0.09 -0.72
N LEU A 24 40.22 -0.70 -1.79
CA LEU A 24 39.34 -1.87 -1.99
C LEU A 24 39.60 -2.95 -0.94
N VAL A 25 40.87 -3.27 -0.68
CA VAL A 25 41.26 -4.29 0.31
C VAL A 25 40.87 -3.85 1.73
N THR A 26 41.11 -2.59 2.09
CA THR A 26 40.67 -2.06 3.42
C THR A 26 39.16 -1.98 3.54
N GLY A 27 38.45 -1.60 2.48
CA GLY A 27 37.00 -1.57 2.46
C GLY A 27 36.39 -2.96 2.64
N THR A 28 36.91 -3.97 1.92
CA THR A 28 36.45 -5.36 2.08
C THR A 28 36.82 -5.93 3.45
N TYR A 29 38.01 -5.64 3.99
CA TYR A 29 38.39 -6.04 5.33
C TYR A 29 37.48 -5.46 6.43
N LEU A 30 37.15 -4.16 6.34
CA LEU A 30 36.25 -3.51 7.27
C LEU A 30 34.82 -4.04 7.12
N PHE A 31 34.40 -4.40 5.91
CA PHE A 31 33.08 -4.97 5.67
C PHE A 31 32.98 -6.40 6.25
N ILE A 32 34.00 -7.23 6.05
CA ILE A 32 34.02 -8.62 6.57
C ILE A 32 34.16 -8.64 8.09
N ASN A 33 34.97 -7.72 8.67
CA ASN A 33 35.17 -7.60 10.11
C ASN A 33 34.15 -6.67 10.81
N ARG A 34 33.13 -6.22 10.11
CA ARG A 34 32.01 -5.56 10.76
C ARG A 34 31.40 -6.57 11.74
N LYS A 35 31.81 -6.47 13.04
CA LYS A 35 31.20 -7.23 14.09
C LYS A 35 29.70 -7.06 13.90
N GLU A 36 29.00 -8.16 13.63
CA GLU A 36 27.58 -8.22 13.82
C GLU A 36 27.37 -7.70 15.25
N THR A 37 26.85 -6.50 15.38
CA THR A 37 26.28 -6.09 16.65
C THR A 37 25.19 -7.10 16.89
N SER A 38 25.55 -8.12 17.67
CA SER A 38 24.60 -9.10 18.20
C SER A 38 23.51 -8.26 18.84
N ILE A 39 22.41 -8.11 18.11
CA ILE A 39 21.17 -7.61 18.67
C ILE A 39 20.89 -8.64 19.76
N LYS A 40 21.24 -8.30 21.01
CA LYS A 40 20.82 -9.09 22.16
C LYS A 40 19.33 -9.23 22.00
N SER A 41 18.91 -10.42 21.61
CA SER A 41 17.51 -10.81 21.62
C SER A 41 16.98 -10.34 22.97
N PRO A 42 15.94 -9.51 23.01
CA PRO A 42 15.38 -9.08 24.29
C PRO A 42 15.11 -10.35 25.08
N ASN A 43 15.63 -10.43 26.30
CA ASN A 43 15.42 -11.52 27.23
C ASN A 43 13.97 -11.97 27.05
N LYS A 44 13.81 -13.21 26.61
CA LYS A 44 12.51 -13.83 26.47
C LYS A 44 11.99 -14.01 27.89
N SER A 45 11.44 -12.91 28.43
CA SER A 45 10.56 -12.99 29.59
C SER A 45 9.54 -14.05 29.21
N THR A 46 9.52 -15.14 29.91
CA THR A 46 8.47 -16.15 29.87
C THR A 46 7.21 -15.55 30.50
N SER A 47 6.76 -14.45 29.96
CA SER A 47 5.40 -13.98 30.13
C SER A 47 4.53 -15.06 29.51
N THR A 48 3.83 -15.80 30.30
CA THR A 48 2.71 -16.63 29.88
C THR A 48 1.70 -15.68 29.24
N LYS A 49 1.87 -15.40 27.96
CA LYS A 49 0.91 -14.60 27.19
C LYS A 49 -0.39 -15.37 27.25
N ARG A 50 -1.37 -14.81 27.98
CA ARG A 50 -2.73 -15.31 27.91
C ARG A 50 -3.13 -15.33 26.44
N PRO A 51 -3.82 -16.38 25.96
CA PRO A 51 -4.30 -16.39 24.59
C PRO A 51 -5.12 -15.11 24.37
N ARG A 52 -4.74 -14.33 23.38
CA ARG A 52 -5.48 -13.14 22.98
C ARG A 52 -6.55 -13.59 21.99
N ILE A 53 -7.80 -13.36 22.33
CA ILE A 53 -8.90 -13.55 21.42
C ILE A 53 -8.90 -12.33 20.48
N VAL A 54 -8.95 -12.59 19.19
CA VAL A 54 -9.12 -11.57 18.15
C VAL A 54 -10.49 -11.79 17.52
N ASN A 55 -11.32 -10.76 17.55
CA ASN A 55 -12.59 -10.73 16.85
C ASN A 55 -12.39 -10.10 15.49
N ALA A 56 -12.70 -10.84 14.43
CA ALA A 56 -12.59 -10.34 13.08
C ALA A 56 -13.90 -10.48 12.32
N SER A 57 -14.31 -9.42 11.65
CA SER A 57 -15.46 -9.39 10.76
C SER A 57 -14.99 -9.53 9.31
N PHE A 58 -15.66 -10.42 8.59
CA PHE A 58 -15.48 -10.59 7.14
C PHE A 58 -16.78 -10.26 6.46
N ILE A 59 -16.79 -9.18 5.70
CA ILE A 59 -17.98 -8.75 4.96
C ILE A 59 -17.78 -9.02 3.47
N GLY A 60 -18.87 -9.12 2.74
CA GLY A 60 -18.87 -9.40 1.30
C GLY A 60 -18.46 -8.21 0.45
N ASP A 61 -19.10 -8.13 -0.70
CA ASP A 61 -18.79 -7.15 -1.72
C ASP A 61 -19.30 -5.76 -1.35
N LEU A 62 -18.40 -4.81 -1.35
CA LEU A 62 -18.72 -3.39 -1.31
C LEU A 62 -18.92 -2.93 -2.76
N LEU A 63 -20.18 -2.93 -3.17
CA LEU A 63 -20.60 -2.53 -4.50
C LEU A 63 -21.32 -1.18 -4.42
N TYR A 64 -20.72 -0.17 -5.00
CA TYR A 64 -21.24 1.20 -5.01
C TYR A 64 -21.59 1.59 -6.45
N GLU A 65 -22.88 1.63 -6.76
CA GLU A 65 -23.40 1.99 -8.07
C GLU A 65 -24.16 3.30 -8.04
N GLN A 66 -24.01 4.12 -9.09
CA GLN A 66 -24.74 5.38 -9.22
C GLN A 66 -26.26 5.22 -9.12
N PRO A 67 -26.91 4.23 -9.79
CA PRO A 67 -28.34 4.02 -9.68
C PRO A 67 -28.84 3.78 -8.25
N TYR A 68 -28.01 3.15 -7.40
CA TYR A 68 -28.33 2.96 -6.00
C TYR A 68 -28.40 4.29 -5.26
N TYR A 69 -27.42 5.17 -5.44
CA TYR A 69 -27.41 6.49 -4.80
C TYR A 69 -28.54 7.38 -5.31
N ASP A 70 -28.86 7.33 -6.59
CA ASP A 70 -29.98 8.04 -7.16
C ASP A 70 -31.33 7.57 -6.55
N TRP A 71 -31.45 6.27 -6.34
CA TRP A 71 -32.64 5.67 -5.76
C TRP A 71 -32.85 6.04 -4.28
N ILE A 72 -31.81 6.05 -3.48
CA ILE A 72 -31.91 6.43 -2.06
C ILE A 72 -31.92 7.94 -1.86
N GLY A 73 -31.76 8.73 -2.92
CA GLY A 73 -31.81 10.20 -2.87
C GLY A 73 -30.67 10.80 -2.05
N THR A 74 -29.56 10.10 -1.95
CA THR A 74 -28.40 10.53 -1.15
C THR A 74 -27.22 10.90 -2.03
N SER A 75 -26.23 11.51 -1.43
CA SER A 75 -24.92 11.69 -2.03
C SER A 75 -23.95 10.65 -1.48
N TYR A 76 -22.82 10.48 -2.13
CA TYR A 76 -21.71 9.66 -1.64
C TYR A 76 -21.20 10.08 -0.24
N ASN A 77 -21.63 11.19 0.28
CA ASN A 77 -21.30 11.69 1.62
C ASN A 77 -22.35 11.35 2.67
N ASP A 78 -23.46 10.73 2.28
CA ASP A 78 -24.48 10.33 3.23
C ASP A 78 -24.03 9.10 4.01
N LYS A 79 -24.27 9.12 5.32
CA LYS A 79 -23.72 8.15 6.27
C LYS A 79 -24.79 7.19 6.80
N GLY A 80 -26.04 7.39 6.46
CA GLY A 80 -27.16 6.71 7.13
C GLY A 80 -27.28 5.23 6.79
N TYR A 81 -26.89 4.81 5.61
CA TYR A 81 -27.17 3.45 5.14
C TYR A 81 -26.35 2.35 5.83
N TYR A 82 -25.21 2.67 6.44
CA TYR A 82 -24.40 1.71 7.19
C TYR A 82 -24.45 1.88 8.72
N ASP A 83 -25.25 2.82 9.23
CA ASP A 83 -25.30 3.15 10.66
C ASP A 83 -25.71 1.94 11.53
N LEU A 84 -26.52 1.03 11.00
CA LEU A 84 -26.96 -0.17 11.74
C LEU A 84 -25.82 -1.21 11.89
N VAL A 85 -24.91 -1.29 10.94
CA VAL A 85 -23.82 -2.30 10.94
C VAL A 85 -22.50 -1.73 11.48
N LYS A 86 -22.31 -0.43 11.36
CA LYS A 86 -21.12 0.27 11.84
C LYS A 86 -20.70 -0.06 13.28
N PRO A 87 -21.60 -0.16 14.27
CA PRO A 87 -21.20 -0.49 15.63
C PRO A 87 -20.54 -1.85 15.76
N TYR A 88 -20.86 -2.81 14.90
CA TYR A 88 -20.23 -4.14 14.90
C TYR A 88 -18.78 -4.04 14.42
N PHE A 89 -18.53 -3.30 13.36
CA PHE A 89 -17.21 -3.14 12.79
C PHE A 89 -16.28 -2.27 13.65
N LEU A 90 -16.82 -1.26 14.33
CA LEU A 90 -16.03 -0.43 15.24
C LEU A 90 -15.71 -1.12 16.58
N ASN A 91 -16.35 -2.24 16.90
CA ASN A 91 -16.15 -2.98 18.14
C ASN A 91 -15.36 -4.27 17.96
N ASP A 92 -15.01 -4.66 16.75
CA ASP A 92 -14.11 -5.78 16.50
C ASP A 92 -12.63 -5.33 16.47
N ASP A 93 -11.72 -6.28 16.30
CA ASP A 93 -10.29 -6.00 16.20
C ASP A 93 -9.83 -5.85 14.74
N LEU A 94 -10.65 -6.29 13.78
CA LEU A 94 -10.34 -6.25 12.35
C LEU A 94 -11.59 -6.49 11.51
N THR A 95 -11.93 -5.57 10.63
CA THR A 95 -12.96 -5.73 9.60
C THR A 95 -12.36 -5.77 8.21
N LEU A 96 -12.63 -6.84 7.47
CA LEU A 96 -12.17 -7.07 6.10
C LEU A 96 -13.36 -7.10 5.14
N ALA A 97 -13.20 -6.43 3.98
CA ALA A 97 -14.21 -6.38 2.92
C ALA A 97 -13.63 -6.70 1.54
N ASN A 98 -14.46 -7.14 0.61
CA ASN A 98 -14.11 -7.14 -0.80
C ASN A 98 -14.55 -5.82 -1.43
N MET A 99 -13.60 -5.01 -1.90
CA MET A 99 -13.89 -3.78 -2.64
C MET A 99 -14.17 -4.14 -4.10
N GLU A 100 -15.40 -4.52 -4.38
CA GLU A 100 -15.81 -5.05 -5.68
C GLU A 100 -15.71 -4.00 -6.79
N VAL A 101 -15.98 -2.75 -6.47
CA VAL A 101 -15.91 -1.66 -7.44
C VAL A 101 -14.59 -0.91 -7.33
N PRO A 102 -13.89 -0.62 -8.45
CA PRO A 102 -12.73 0.26 -8.42
C PRO A 102 -13.14 1.70 -8.08
N ILE A 103 -12.35 2.35 -7.25
CA ILE A 103 -12.50 3.78 -6.96
C ILE A 103 -11.62 4.55 -7.95
N GLY A 104 -12.05 4.59 -9.19
CA GLY A 104 -11.30 5.24 -10.27
C GLY A 104 -11.39 6.77 -10.25
N GLY A 105 -12.40 7.30 -9.58
CA GLY A 105 -12.65 8.75 -9.50
C GLY A 105 -13.62 9.28 -10.56
N LYS A 106 -14.10 10.48 -10.31
CA LYS A 106 -14.95 11.23 -11.25
C LYS A 106 -14.15 11.56 -12.51
N GLY A 107 -14.67 11.25 -13.66
CA GLY A 107 -14.02 11.54 -14.94
C GLY A 107 -13.36 10.38 -15.62
N LEU A 108 -13.19 9.25 -14.93
CA LEU A 108 -12.91 7.99 -15.60
C LEU A 108 -14.24 7.28 -15.90
N GLY A 109 -14.39 6.84 -17.15
CA GLY A 109 -15.48 5.96 -17.54
C GLY A 109 -15.15 4.51 -17.18
N VAL A 110 -16.11 3.63 -17.44
CA VAL A 110 -15.89 2.17 -17.39
C VAL A 110 -15.31 1.70 -18.72
N SER A 111 -14.42 0.73 -18.66
CA SER A 111 -13.71 0.19 -19.83
C SER A 111 -14.33 -1.09 -20.37
N GLY A 112 -15.27 -1.68 -19.64
CA GLY A 112 -15.92 -2.95 -19.98
C GLY A 112 -17.23 -2.79 -20.73
N THR A 113 -17.74 -3.94 -21.25
CA THR A 113 -19.09 -4.09 -21.77
C THR A 113 -19.88 -4.94 -20.76
N GLY A 114 -21.13 -4.56 -20.48
CA GLY A 114 -21.97 -5.26 -19.50
C GLY A 114 -21.87 -4.61 -18.12
N TYR A 115 -21.83 -5.44 -17.07
CA TYR A 115 -21.70 -4.95 -15.69
C TYR A 115 -20.26 -4.51 -15.44
N SER A 116 -20.04 -3.22 -15.52
CA SER A 116 -18.73 -2.60 -15.25
C SER A 116 -18.95 -1.38 -14.37
N PHE A 117 -18.08 -1.20 -13.40
CA PHE A 117 -18.27 -0.25 -12.30
C PHE A 117 -17.13 0.77 -12.22
N ASN A 118 -17.45 1.91 -11.69
CA ASN A 118 -16.46 2.91 -11.27
C ASN A 118 -17.07 3.81 -10.21
N ALA A 119 -16.46 3.88 -9.06
CA ALA A 119 -16.89 4.72 -7.95
C ALA A 119 -16.04 6.00 -7.87
N PRO A 120 -16.62 7.08 -7.35
CA PRO A 120 -15.88 8.30 -7.05
C PRO A 120 -15.05 8.15 -5.77
N GLU A 121 -14.07 9.03 -5.58
CA GLU A 121 -13.10 8.98 -4.47
C GLU A 121 -13.76 9.07 -3.08
N GLU A 122 -14.91 9.75 -2.99
CA GLU A 122 -15.67 9.92 -1.76
C GLU A 122 -16.09 8.58 -1.11
N ILE A 123 -16.17 7.52 -1.92
CA ILE A 123 -16.48 6.16 -1.43
C ILE A 123 -15.39 5.66 -0.47
N GLY A 124 -14.12 5.96 -0.70
CA GLY A 124 -13.05 5.60 0.22
C GLY A 124 -13.29 6.12 1.62
N ASN A 125 -13.73 7.37 1.75
CA ASN A 125 -14.07 7.97 3.04
C ASN A 125 -15.25 7.27 3.73
N GLN A 126 -16.23 6.78 2.96
CA GLN A 126 -17.35 6.04 3.52
C GLN A 126 -16.95 4.67 4.03
N VAL A 127 -16.09 3.96 3.29
CA VAL A 127 -15.55 2.65 3.70
C VAL A 127 -14.83 2.77 5.05
N ILE A 128 -14.00 3.80 5.20
CA ILE A 128 -13.31 4.09 6.47
C ILE A 128 -14.31 4.46 7.56
N ALA A 129 -15.27 5.35 7.26
CA ALA A 129 -16.26 5.81 8.23
C ALA A 129 -17.18 4.69 8.70
N MET A 130 -17.34 3.63 7.92
CA MET A 130 -18.08 2.42 8.28
C MET A 130 -17.33 1.54 9.28
N GLY A 131 -15.99 1.67 9.37
CA GLY A 131 -15.14 0.88 10.27
C GLY A 131 -14.43 -0.28 9.57
N VAL A 132 -14.27 -0.24 8.25
CA VAL A 132 -13.49 -1.25 7.51
C VAL A 132 -12.01 -0.93 7.63
N ASP A 133 -11.22 -1.90 8.09
CA ASP A 133 -9.78 -1.74 8.30
C ASP A 133 -8.96 -2.13 7.08
N ALA A 134 -9.42 -3.11 6.31
CA ALA A 134 -8.72 -3.53 5.10
C ALA A 134 -9.68 -4.03 4.02
N VAL A 135 -9.26 -3.88 2.77
CA VAL A 135 -10.04 -4.30 1.61
C VAL A 135 -9.24 -5.23 0.69
N ASN A 136 -9.90 -6.25 0.18
CA ASN A 136 -9.41 -7.01 -0.95
C ASN A 136 -9.69 -6.24 -2.24
N LEU A 137 -8.67 -6.05 -3.07
CA LEU A 137 -8.77 -5.39 -4.38
C LEU A 137 -8.62 -6.40 -5.54
N ALA A 138 -8.39 -7.67 -5.26
CA ALA A 138 -8.15 -8.71 -6.27
C ALA A 138 -9.45 -9.43 -6.63
N ASN A 139 -10.28 -8.80 -7.44
CA ASN A 139 -11.54 -9.35 -7.95
C ASN A 139 -11.69 -9.10 -9.46
N ASN A 140 -12.76 -9.61 -10.05
CA ASN A 140 -13.02 -9.51 -11.49
C ASN A 140 -13.34 -8.08 -11.96
N HIS A 141 -13.78 -7.20 -11.06
CA HIS A 141 -14.11 -5.80 -11.35
C HIS A 141 -12.96 -4.82 -11.13
N ALA A 142 -11.82 -5.28 -10.59
CA ALA A 142 -10.67 -4.43 -10.26
C ALA A 142 -10.13 -3.58 -11.44
N ASN A 143 -10.46 -3.95 -12.67
CA ASN A 143 -9.99 -3.26 -13.88
C ASN A 143 -11.10 -2.57 -14.68
N ASP A 144 -12.30 -2.45 -14.16
CA ASP A 144 -13.46 -1.89 -14.86
C ASP A 144 -13.27 -0.41 -15.23
N ALA A 145 -12.58 0.35 -14.42
CA ALA A 145 -12.19 1.73 -14.72
C ALA A 145 -10.83 1.82 -15.45
N GLY A 146 -10.36 0.70 -16.02
CA GLY A 146 -9.10 0.60 -16.75
C GLY A 146 -7.85 0.68 -15.88
N PRO A 147 -6.66 0.70 -16.49
CA PRO A 147 -5.39 0.74 -15.77
C PRO A 147 -5.26 1.93 -14.83
N GLN A 148 -5.74 3.10 -15.25
CA GLN A 148 -5.67 4.30 -14.42
C GLN A 148 -6.61 4.21 -13.22
N GLY A 149 -7.82 3.67 -13.39
CA GLY A 149 -8.76 3.45 -12.30
C GLY A 149 -8.20 2.50 -11.24
N ARG A 150 -7.54 1.42 -11.66
CA ARG A 150 -6.84 0.51 -10.77
C ARG A 150 -5.73 1.20 -9.97
N ILE A 151 -4.93 2.05 -10.62
CA ILE A 151 -3.87 2.83 -9.95
C ILE A 151 -4.49 3.80 -8.94
N ASN A 152 -5.57 4.48 -9.30
CA ASN A 152 -6.25 5.41 -8.40
C ASN A 152 -6.80 4.70 -7.17
N THR A 153 -7.45 3.56 -7.36
CA THR A 153 -7.97 2.72 -6.27
C THR A 153 -6.86 2.28 -5.33
N LEU A 154 -5.74 1.81 -5.87
CA LEU A 154 -4.60 1.37 -5.09
C LEU A 154 -3.99 2.52 -4.28
N ASN A 155 -3.78 3.68 -4.91
CA ASN A 155 -3.24 4.85 -4.23
C ASN A 155 -4.16 5.32 -3.10
N LEU A 156 -5.46 5.35 -3.34
CA LEU A 156 -6.43 5.74 -2.32
C LEU A 156 -6.41 4.77 -1.13
N SER A 157 -6.33 3.46 -1.37
CA SER A 157 -6.28 2.45 -0.31
C SER A 157 -5.02 2.54 0.55
N LEU A 158 -3.88 2.96 -0.02
CA LEU A 158 -2.61 3.10 0.70
C LEU A 158 -2.50 4.38 1.55
N ILE A 159 -3.31 5.40 1.27
CA ILE A 159 -3.29 6.67 2.05
C ILE A 159 -3.94 6.50 3.43
N HIS A 160 -4.72 5.46 3.61
CA HIS A 160 -5.58 5.25 4.79
C HIS A 160 -5.14 4.07 5.67
N ILE A 161 -3.97 3.50 5.41
CA ILE A 161 -3.38 2.44 6.23
C ILE A 161 -2.46 3.03 7.31
#